data_4c7a126be38b016a09f3cd96d514a702
#
_entry.id   4c7a126be38b016a09f3cd96d514a702
#
_cell.length_a   1.000
_cell.length_b   1.000
_cell.length_c   1.000
_cell.angle_alpha   90.00
_cell.angle_beta   90.00
_cell.angle_gamma   90.00
#
_symmetry.space_group_name_H-M   'P 1'
#
loop_
_entity.id
_entity.type
_entity.pdbx_description
1 polymer ?
#
loop_
_entity_poly.entity_id
_entity_poly.type
_entity_poly.pdbx_seq_one_letter_code
_entity_poly.pdbx_strand_id
1 'polypeptide(L)'
;DKWYTDLFAYYPFGSVEEPVAPGDSLARVMFVDAGGNRRIAGNSIDIGAYEYQRLFYPNLYVKPNGFGLGSSWDDAMGDLQEAIYSAYYSGDPEESGTYGTVWVAGGDYVLPTTLQWMANVKVYGGFRGTNETKLTQRPGLLEKNAPESILSVEAEGVPVVRSDNDRAAGTIVENWAELNGFHITGSKNSPAVIVADSFAIVNSVIY
;
A
#
# COMPACT_ATOMS: atom_id res chain seq x y z
N ASP A 1 38.14 -5.93 -14.40
CA ASP A 1 37.47 -6.76 -13.40
C ASP A 1 37.75 -6.33 -11.95
N LYS A 2 38.84 -5.65 -11.68
CA LYS A 2 39.16 -5.05 -10.38
C LYS A 2 38.17 -3.92 -9.99
N TRP A 3 37.61 -3.28 -10.97
CA TRP A 3 36.62 -2.19 -10.80
C TRP A 3 35.31 -2.65 -10.12
N TYR A 4 34.88 -3.84 -10.44
CA TYR A 4 33.63 -4.37 -9.89
C TYR A 4 33.77 -4.80 -8.42
N THR A 5 34.93 -5.37 -8.07
CA THR A 5 35.20 -5.83 -6.71
C THR A 5 35.47 -4.68 -5.74
N ASP A 6 36.11 -3.61 -6.19
CA ASP A 6 36.40 -2.46 -5.32
C ASP A 6 35.13 -1.63 -5.04
N LEU A 7 34.18 -1.59 -5.99
CA LEU A 7 32.92 -0.87 -5.81
C LEU A 7 32.00 -1.56 -4.77
N PHE A 8 31.89 -2.88 -4.84
CA PHE A 8 31.10 -3.67 -3.88
C PHE A 8 31.75 -3.83 -2.51
N ALA A 9 33.07 -3.71 -2.43
CA ALA A 9 33.78 -3.75 -1.14
C ALA A 9 33.63 -2.44 -0.34
N TYR A 10 33.38 -1.34 -1.01
CA TYR A 10 33.26 -0.02 -0.36
C TYR A 10 31.83 0.31 0.09
N TYR A 11 30.81 -0.29 -0.55
CA TYR A 11 29.41 -0.07 -0.24
C TYR A 11 28.68 -1.42 -0.12
N PRO A 12 28.71 -2.06 1.04
CA PRO A 12 27.89 -3.23 1.27
C PRO A 12 26.42 -2.84 1.08
N PHE A 13 25.70 -3.68 0.38
CA PHE A 13 24.28 -3.54 0.09
C PHE A 13 23.53 -3.18 1.38
N GLY A 14 22.99 -1.96 1.46
CA GLY A 14 22.23 -1.48 2.62
C GLY A 14 22.90 -0.38 3.45
N SER A 15 24.14 0.03 3.21
CA SER A 15 24.73 1.18 3.87
C SER A 15 24.49 2.45 3.05
N VAL A 16 23.56 3.28 3.47
CA VAL A 16 23.33 4.60 2.88
C VAL A 16 24.24 5.61 3.59
N GLU A 17 25.54 5.50 3.39
CA GLU A 17 26.40 6.64 3.71
C GLU A 17 26.56 7.54 2.47
N GLU A 18 26.54 8.84 2.70
CA GLU A 18 26.60 9.89 1.69
C GLU A 18 27.68 9.64 0.64
N PRO A 19 27.34 9.82 -0.64
CA PRO A 19 28.25 9.47 -1.72
C PRO A 19 29.47 10.36 -1.75
N VAL A 20 30.56 9.70 -2.09
CA VAL A 20 31.85 10.22 -2.50
C VAL A 20 31.81 11.64 -3.09
N ALA A 21 32.83 12.40 -2.76
CA ALA A 21 33.02 13.82 -3.01
C ALA A 21 32.44 14.39 -4.33
N PRO A 22 31.96 15.64 -4.31
CA PRO A 22 31.46 16.31 -5.51
C PRO A 22 32.53 16.37 -6.61
N GLY A 23 32.33 15.61 -7.68
CA GLY A 23 33.26 15.57 -8.81
C GLY A 23 33.46 14.21 -9.47
N ASP A 24 33.07 13.13 -8.81
CA ASP A 24 33.15 11.79 -9.39
C ASP A 24 31.93 11.51 -10.25
N SER A 25 32.12 11.64 -11.55
CA SER A 25 31.05 11.44 -12.56
C SER A 25 30.50 10.02 -12.61
N LEU A 26 31.29 9.01 -12.21
CA LEU A 26 30.87 7.61 -12.21
C LEU A 26 30.01 7.30 -11.00
N ALA A 27 30.38 7.80 -9.82
CA ALA A 27 29.56 7.65 -8.63
C ALA A 27 28.18 8.30 -8.84
N ARG A 28 28.14 9.47 -9.47
CA ARG A 28 26.88 10.16 -9.74
C ARG A 28 25.96 9.39 -10.68
N VAL A 29 26.50 8.73 -11.72
CA VAL A 29 25.70 7.91 -12.65
C VAL A 29 25.17 6.64 -11.98
N MET A 30 25.85 6.13 -10.97
CA MET A 30 25.42 4.92 -10.26
C MET A 30 24.41 5.18 -9.14
N PHE A 31 24.44 6.37 -8.53
CA PHE A 31 23.61 6.65 -7.35
C PHE A 31 22.46 7.62 -7.60
N VAL A 32 22.46 8.30 -8.75
CA VAL A 32 21.35 9.16 -9.13
C VAL A 32 20.85 8.82 -10.55
N ASP A 33 19.57 9.04 -10.76
CA ASP A 33 18.93 8.90 -12.06
C ASP A 33 19.23 10.11 -12.98
N ALA A 34 18.69 10.11 -14.18
CA ALA A 34 18.86 11.22 -15.13
C ALA A 34 18.19 12.53 -14.64
N GLY A 35 17.28 12.47 -13.70
CA GLY A 35 16.65 13.62 -13.03
C GLY A 35 17.41 14.11 -11.81
N GLY A 36 18.48 13.42 -11.41
CA GLY A 36 19.26 13.74 -10.20
C GLY A 36 18.69 13.20 -8.90
N ASN A 37 17.67 12.33 -8.97
CA ASN A 37 17.10 11.66 -7.81
C ASN A 37 17.91 10.41 -7.46
N ARG A 38 17.74 9.90 -6.24
CA ARG A 38 18.38 8.64 -5.83
C ARG A 38 17.95 7.50 -6.75
N ARG A 39 18.90 6.69 -7.21
CA ARG A 39 18.66 5.55 -8.10
C ARG A 39 18.13 4.31 -7.40
N ILE A 40 18.18 4.29 -6.09
CA ILE A 40 17.56 3.25 -5.26
C ILE A 40 16.42 3.91 -4.50
N ALA A 41 15.19 3.66 -4.95
CA ALA A 41 13.98 4.05 -4.27
C ALA A 41 13.25 2.77 -3.84
N GLY A 42 13.33 2.43 -2.56
CA GLY A 42 12.87 1.14 -2.03
C GLY A 42 13.96 0.06 -2.09
N ASN A 43 13.58 -1.18 -2.42
CA ASN A 43 14.46 -2.36 -2.35
C ASN A 43 15.08 -2.78 -3.69
N SER A 44 14.89 -2.03 -4.76
CA SER A 44 15.39 -2.38 -6.09
C SER A 44 15.72 -1.13 -6.90
N ILE A 45 16.53 -1.32 -7.93
CA ILE A 45 16.88 -0.32 -8.91
C ILE A 45 16.02 -0.56 -10.16
N ASP A 46 15.37 0.48 -10.68
CA ASP A 46 14.71 0.42 -11.96
C ASP A 46 15.73 0.38 -13.12
N ILE A 47 15.38 -0.32 -14.20
CA ILE A 47 16.24 -0.42 -15.40
C ILE A 47 16.20 0.86 -16.25
N GLY A 48 15.35 1.81 -15.89
CA GLY A 48 15.16 3.06 -16.63
C GLY A 48 16.23 4.13 -16.40
N ALA A 49 16.22 5.16 -17.24
CA ALA A 49 17.06 6.35 -17.06
C ALA A 49 16.60 7.23 -15.88
N TYR A 50 15.37 7.05 -15.45
CA TYR A 50 14.76 7.70 -14.30
C TYR A 50 14.32 6.62 -13.32
N GLU A 51 14.71 6.78 -12.07
CA GLU A 51 14.23 5.95 -10.98
C GLU A 51 12.82 6.39 -10.59
N TYR A 52 11.93 5.42 -10.44
CA TYR A 52 10.59 5.69 -9.90
C TYR A 52 10.74 6.09 -8.44
N GLN A 53 10.63 7.38 -8.15
CA GLN A 53 10.62 7.87 -6.79
C GLN A 53 9.26 7.52 -6.18
N ARG A 54 9.25 6.61 -5.22
CA ARG A 54 8.04 6.36 -4.43
C ARG A 54 7.70 7.63 -3.66
N LEU A 55 6.73 8.35 -4.18
CA LEU A 55 6.14 9.46 -3.43
C LEU A 55 5.33 8.84 -2.29
N PHE A 56 5.67 9.19 -1.06
CA PHE A 56 4.84 8.84 0.08
C PHE A 56 3.55 9.66 0.03
N TYR A 57 2.47 9.00 -0.26
CA TYR A 57 1.14 9.56 -0.10
C TYR A 57 0.59 9.09 1.25
N PRO A 58 0.31 10.00 2.19
CA PRO A 58 -0.27 9.63 3.48
C PRO A 58 -1.63 8.95 3.32
N ASN A 59 -2.32 9.25 2.23
CA ASN A 59 -3.57 8.59 1.84
C ASN A 59 -3.51 8.21 0.36
N LEU A 60 -3.80 6.96 0.06
CA LEU A 60 -4.05 6.49 -1.30
C LEU A 60 -5.55 6.39 -1.55
N TYR A 61 -5.99 6.77 -2.73
CA TYR A 61 -7.39 6.85 -3.09
C TYR A 61 -7.74 5.75 -4.09
N VAL A 62 -8.83 5.01 -3.79
CA VAL A 62 -9.30 3.90 -4.62
C VAL A 62 -10.77 4.11 -4.97
N LYS A 63 -11.14 3.91 -6.22
CA LYS A 63 -12.53 3.89 -6.67
C LYS A 63 -12.75 2.86 -7.79
N PRO A 64 -13.98 2.35 -7.98
CA PRO A 64 -14.25 1.43 -9.07
C PRO A 64 -13.83 2.03 -10.41
N ASN A 65 -13.16 1.20 -11.24
CA ASN A 65 -12.65 1.61 -12.54
C ASN A 65 -11.63 2.78 -12.51
N GLY A 66 -10.99 3.02 -11.39
CA GLY A 66 -9.86 3.93 -11.30
C GLY A 66 -8.67 3.38 -12.11
N PHE A 67 -7.83 4.26 -12.62
CA PHE A 67 -6.62 3.89 -13.38
C PHE A 67 -5.44 4.83 -13.11
N GLY A 68 -5.56 5.62 -12.04
CA GLY A 68 -4.53 6.54 -11.58
C GLY A 68 -3.54 5.90 -10.60
N LEU A 69 -2.70 6.75 -10.02
CA LEU A 69 -1.66 6.36 -9.06
C LEU A 69 -2.11 6.48 -7.59
N GLY A 70 -3.34 6.91 -7.35
CA GLY A 70 -3.92 7.02 -6.01
C GLY A 70 -3.59 8.30 -5.27
N SER A 71 -3.09 9.34 -5.93
CA SER A 71 -2.71 10.61 -5.28
C SER A 71 -3.92 11.48 -4.87
N SER A 72 -5.07 11.26 -5.47
CA SER A 72 -6.32 11.98 -5.23
C SER A 72 -7.52 11.18 -5.73
N TRP A 73 -8.75 11.67 -5.48
CA TRP A 73 -9.94 11.06 -6.06
C TRP A 73 -9.98 11.14 -7.59
N ASP A 74 -9.41 12.17 -8.20
CA ASP A 74 -9.34 12.30 -9.66
C ASP A 74 -8.27 11.37 -10.26
N ASP A 75 -7.26 11.04 -9.48
CA ASP A 75 -6.16 10.13 -9.82
C ASP A 75 -6.26 8.80 -9.05
N ALA A 76 -7.46 8.35 -8.74
CA ALA A 76 -7.68 7.17 -7.91
C ALA A 76 -7.27 5.87 -8.62
N MET A 77 -6.71 4.94 -7.86
CA MET A 77 -6.43 3.57 -8.29
C MET A 77 -7.72 2.77 -8.47
N GLY A 78 -7.69 1.75 -9.32
CA GLY A 78 -8.79 0.80 -9.46
C GLY A 78 -8.56 -0.51 -8.71
N ASP A 79 -7.30 -0.85 -8.46
CA ASP A 79 -6.89 -2.08 -7.79
C ASP A 79 -6.65 -1.83 -6.30
N LEU A 80 -7.51 -2.45 -5.47
CA LEU A 80 -7.41 -2.33 -4.02
C LEU A 80 -6.21 -3.09 -3.46
N GLN A 81 -5.81 -4.22 -4.07
CA GLN A 81 -4.64 -4.97 -3.64
C GLN A 81 -3.36 -4.18 -3.88
N GLU A 82 -3.25 -3.56 -5.04
CA GLU A 82 -2.12 -2.71 -5.38
C GLU A 82 -2.04 -1.49 -4.44
N ALA A 83 -3.18 -0.89 -4.11
CA ALA A 83 -3.22 0.23 -3.17
C ALA A 83 -2.74 -0.17 -1.75
N ILE A 84 -3.13 -1.36 -1.27
CA ILE A 84 -2.66 -1.88 0.03
C ILE A 84 -1.14 -2.13 0.00
N TYR A 85 -0.61 -2.73 -1.05
CA TYR A 85 0.83 -2.92 -1.20
C TYR A 85 1.57 -1.59 -1.29
N SER A 86 1.05 -0.65 -2.07
CA SER A 86 1.64 0.69 -2.18
C SER A 86 1.64 1.43 -0.85
N ALA A 87 0.57 1.35 -0.07
CA ALA A 87 0.50 1.94 1.26
C ALA A 87 1.51 1.33 2.23
N TYR A 88 1.73 0.02 2.15
CA TYR A 88 2.70 -0.69 2.98
C TYR A 88 4.13 -0.35 2.60
N TYR A 89 4.49 -0.49 1.32
CA TYR A 89 5.86 -0.31 0.85
C TYR A 89 6.30 1.15 0.71
N SER A 90 5.36 2.10 0.62
CA SER A 90 5.68 3.53 0.64
C SER A 90 5.89 4.08 2.04
N GLY A 91 5.48 3.35 3.07
CA GLY A 91 5.74 3.72 4.46
C GLY A 91 7.23 3.68 4.76
N ASP A 92 7.66 4.54 5.66
CA ASP A 92 8.98 4.48 6.25
C ASP A 92 8.87 4.02 7.71
N PRO A 93 8.96 2.70 7.95
CA PRO A 93 8.85 2.15 9.29
C PRO A 93 10.06 2.48 10.16
N GLU A 94 11.20 2.83 9.57
CA GLU A 94 12.45 3.09 10.29
C GLU A 94 12.57 4.56 10.74
N GLU A 95 12.18 5.52 9.89
CA GLU A 95 12.26 6.95 10.22
C GLU A 95 11.01 7.50 10.92
N SER A 96 9.81 7.05 10.56
CA SER A 96 8.58 7.65 11.06
C SER A 96 7.58 6.66 11.66
N GLY A 97 7.77 5.37 11.47
CA GLY A 97 6.76 4.35 11.84
C GLY A 97 5.41 4.55 11.13
N THR A 98 5.37 5.39 10.10
CA THR A 98 4.15 5.75 9.38
C THR A 98 3.97 4.88 8.16
N TYR A 99 2.78 4.28 8.08
CA TYR A 99 2.29 3.59 6.90
C TYR A 99 1.20 4.43 6.25
N GLY A 100 1.07 4.31 4.94
CA GLY A 100 -0.04 4.95 4.23
C GLY A 100 -1.39 4.39 4.65
N THR A 101 -2.43 5.18 4.49
CA THR A 101 -3.82 4.72 4.58
C THR A 101 -4.42 4.60 3.20
N VAL A 102 -5.43 3.75 3.05
CA VAL A 102 -6.17 3.60 1.79
C VAL A 102 -7.61 4.04 2.00
N TRP A 103 -8.07 4.99 1.20
CA TRP A 103 -9.43 5.49 1.22
C TRP A 103 -10.19 4.98 0.01
N VAL A 104 -11.31 4.32 0.25
CA VAL A 104 -12.05 3.57 -0.76
C VAL A 104 -13.43 4.16 -0.95
N ALA A 105 -13.74 4.58 -2.18
CA ALA A 105 -15.05 5.07 -2.53
C ALA A 105 -16.09 3.95 -2.47
N GLY A 106 -17.36 4.32 -2.33
CA GLY A 106 -18.46 3.37 -2.49
C GLY A 106 -18.49 2.75 -3.88
N GLY A 107 -18.87 1.49 -3.93
CA GLY A 107 -19.00 0.69 -5.14
C GLY A 107 -18.65 -0.77 -4.92
N ASP A 108 -18.80 -1.56 -5.98
CA ASP A 108 -18.52 -2.98 -5.96
C ASP A 108 -17.06 -3.25 -6.35
N TYR A 109 -16.35 -3.96 -5.47
CA TYR A 109 -14.98 -4.42 -5.67
C TYR A 109 -14.98 -5.94 -5.74
N VAL A 110 -15.10 -6.45 -6.95
CA VAL A 110 -15.06 -7.88 -7.22
C VAL A 110 -13.61 -8.30 -7.42
N LEU A 111 -13.09 -9.00 -6.43
CA LEU A 111 -11.69 -9.42 -6.40
C LEU A 111 -11.52 -10.73 -7.16
N PRO A 112 -10.50 -10.89 -7.99
CA PRO A 112 -10.24 -12.16 -8.68
C PRO A 112 -9.86 -13.28 -7.70
N THR A 113 -9.22 -12.94 -6.59
CA THR A 113 -8.83 -13.83 -5.51
C THR A 113 -8.86 -13.11 -4.17
N THR A 114 -8.48 -13.79 -3.10
CA THR A 114 -8.38 -13.23 -1.74
C THR A 114 -7.59 -11.93 -1.70
N LEU A 115 -8.13 -10.91 -1.06
CA LEU A 115 -7.41 -9.69 -0.73
C LEU A 115 -6.41 -9.97 0.41
N GLN A 116 -5.13 -9.87 0.09
CA GLN A 116 -4.06 -10.06 1.06
C GLN A 116 -3.79 -8.75 1.80
N TRP A 117 -3.84 -8.80 3.11
CA TRP A 117 -3.66 -7.62 3.95
C TRP A 117 -2.22 -7.49 4.44
N MET A 118 -1.73 -6.27 4.43
CA MET A 118 -0.40 -5.96 4.93
C MET A 118 -0.48 -5.38 6.34
N ALA A 119 0.52 -5.72 7.18
CA ALA A 119 0.61 -5.22 8.56
C ALA A 119 0.62 -3.67 8.58
N ASN A 120 -0.02 -3.09 9.60
CA ASN A 120 -0.09 -1.65 9.85
C ASN A 120 -0.84 -0.81 8.80
N VAL A 121 -1.32 -1.38 7.70
CA VAL A 121 -2.13 -0.66 6.70
C VAL A 121 -3.57 -0.55 7.19
N LYS A 122 -4.10 0.68 7.14
CA LYS A 122 -5.49 0.98 7.48
C LYS A 122 -6.25 1.34 6.21
N VAL A 123 -7.40 0.68 6.02
CA VAL A 123 -8.24 0.91 4.84
C VAL A 123 -9.63 1.32 5.28
N TYR A 124 -10.08 2.44 4.76
CA TYR A 124 -11.37 3.06 5.10
C TYR A 124 -12.27 3.08 3.87
N GLY A 125 -13.36 2.34 3.91
CA GLY A 125 -14.41 2.33 2.88
C GLY A 125 -15.51 3.36 3.15
N GLY A 126 -16.45 3.50 2.24
CA GLY A 126 -17.65 4.33 2.39
C GLY A 126 -17.45 5.81 2.09
N PHE A 127 -16.43 6.19 1.35
CA PHE A 127 -16.27 7.55 0.84
C PHE A 127 -17.16 7.78 -0.40
N ARG A 128 -17.53 9.04 -0.67
CA ARG A 128 -18.21 9.41 -1.93
C ARG A 128 -17.25 9.37 -3.13
N GLY A 129 -15.94 9.50 -2.89
CA GLY A 129 -14.93 9.47 -3.94
C GLY A 129 -14.89 10.73 -4.80
N THR A 130 -15.17 11.88 -4.22
CA THR A 130 -15.26 13.14 -4.94
C THR A 130 -14.23 14.19 -4.49
N ASN A 131 -14.35 14.68 -3.28
CA ASN A 131 -13.55 15.80 -2.79
C ASN A 131 -13.19 15.70 -1.31
N GLU A 132 -13.36 14.54 -0.70
CA GLU A 132 -12.99 14.32 0.69
C GLU A 132 -11.47 14.36 0.85
N THR A 133 -11.01 15.21 1.74
CA THR A 133 -9.59 15.39 2.09
C THR A 133 -9.30 15.06 3.55
N LYS A 134 -10.34 14.73 4.32
CA LYS A 134 -10.26 14.36 5.73
C LYS A 134 -11.14 13.14 6.00
N LEU A 135 -10.67 12.25 6.88
CA LEU A 135 -11.43 11.07 7.29
C LEU A 135 -12.81 11.43 7.88
N THR A 136 -12.90 12.59 8.53
CA THR A 136 -14.17 13.09 9.13
C THR A 136 -15.21 13.51 8.10
N GLN A 137 -14.86 13.62 6.83
CA GLN A 137 -15.79 13.92 5.73
C GLN A 137 -16.43 12.65 5.15
N ARG A 138 -15.94 11.48 5.57
CA ARG A 138 -16.57 10.21 5.23
C ARG A 138 -17.99 10.18 5.79
N PRO A 139 -19.00 9.84 4.98
CA PRO A 139 -20.37 9.65 5.47
C PRO A 139 -20.44 8.62 6.59
N GLY A 140 -21.29 8.85 7.57
CA GLY A 140 -21.57 7.84 8.59
C GLY A 140 -22.29 6.64 7.96
N LEU A 141 -21.98 5.42 8.43
CA LEU A 141 -22.59 4.18 7.92
C LEU A 141 -24.11 4.14 8.04
N LEU A 142 -24.67 4.87 9.01
CA LEU A 142 -26.10 4.99 9.22
C LEU A 142 -26.71 6.22 8.52
N GLU A 143 -25.91 6.99 7.83
CA GLU A 143 -26.40 8.13 7.04
C GLU A 143 -27.23 7.60 5.86
N LYS A 144 -28.38 8.18 5.63
CA LYS A 144 -29.24 7.82 4.51
C LYS A 144 -28.51 8.01 3.18
N ASN A 145 -28.46 6.98 2.37
CA ASN A 145 -27.72 6.92 1.11
C ASN A 145 -26.19 7.10 1.28
N ALA A 146 -25.63 6.67 2.41
CA ALA A 146 -24.19 6.56 2.53
C ALA A 146 -23.63 5.62 1.43
N PRO A 147 -22.50 5.96 0.82
CA PRO A 147 -21.87 5.03 -0.13
C PRO A 147 -21.41 3.77 0.59
N GLU A 148 -21.62 2.62 -0.05
CA GLU A 148 -21.18 1.33 0.48
C GLU A 148 -20.01 0.82 -0.35
N SER A 149 -18.88 0.48 0.29
CA SER A 149 -17.77 -0.21 -0.36
C SER A 149 -17.97 -1.71 -0.14
N ILE A 150 -18.31 -2.42 -1.22
CA ILE A 150 -18.69 -3.84 -1.17
C ILE A 150 -17.52 -4.68 -1.71
N LEU A 151 -17.01 -5.57 -0.86
CA LEU A 151 -15.96 -6.53 -1.25
C LEU A 151 -16.57 -7.89 -1.49
N SER A 152 -16.24 -8.48 -2.63
CA SER A 152 -16.55 -9.87 -2.95
C SER A 152 -15.38 -10.53 -3.66
N VAL A 153 -15.37 -11.85 -3.74
CA VAL A 153 -14.34 -12.63 -4.45
C VAL A 153 -14.98 -13.52 -5.50
N GLU A 154 -14.39 -13.57 -6.69
CA GLU A 154 -14.82 -14.46 -7.76
C GLU A 154 -14.45 -15.93 -7.48
N ALA A 155 -13.25 -16.15 -6.96
CA ALA A 155 -12.75 -17.50 -6.69
C ALA A 155 -13.56 -18.19 -5.59
N GLU A 156 -13.94 -19.44 -5.81
CA GLU A 156 -14.63 -20.27 -4.82
C GLU A 156 -13.64 -20.92 -3.83
N GLY A 157 -14.07 -21.15 -2.60
CA GLY A 157 -13.27 -21.83 -1.58
C GLY A 157 -12.15 -21.00 -0.98
N VAL A 158 -12.14 -19.69 -1.23
CA VAL A 158 -11.15 -18.75 -0.67
C VAL A 158 -11.84 -17.66 0.12
N PRO A 159 -11.21 -17.10 1.17
CA PRO A 159 -11.74 -15.94 1.88
C PRO A 159 -11.70 -14.68 1.00
N VAL A 160 -12.57 -13.74 1.29
CA VAL A 160 -12.52 -12.42 0.63
C VAL A 160 -11.31 -11.63 1.11
N VAL A 161 -11.06 -11.65 2.43
CA VAL A 161 -9.94 -10.93 3.06
C VAL A 161 -9.11 -11.89 3.90
N ARG A 162 -7.79 -11.75 3.82
CA ARG A 162 -6.84 -12.53 4.60
C ARG A 162 -5.70 -11.65 5.13
N SER A 163 -5.42 -11.73 6.42
CA SER A 163 -4.35 -10.96 7.08
C SER A 163 -3.41 -11.86 7.90
N ASP A 164 -3.17 -13.07 7.44
CA ASP A 164 -2.26 -14.04 8.07
C ASP A 164 -0.88 -14.08 7.43
N ASN A 165 -0.53 -13.04 6.71
CA ASN A 165 0.73 -12.95 5.99
C ASN A 165 1.91 -13.08 6.94
N ASP A 166 2.81 -13.97 6.55
CA ASP A 166 4.03 -14.39 7.22
C ASP A 166 4.68 -13.27 8.05
N ARG A 167 4.35 -13.24 9.32
CA ARG A 167 5.20 -12.56 10.27
C ARG A 167 6.46 -13.40 10.44
N ALA A 168 7.59 -12.85 10.12
CA ALA A 168 8.82 -13.33 10.71
C ALA A 168 8.61 -13.40 12.23
N ALA A 169 8.69 -14.59 12.79
CA ALA A 169 8.46 -14.81 14.22
C ALA A 169 9.30 -13.81 15.03
N GLY A 170 8.66 -12.97 15.82
CA GLY A 170 9.33 -11.98 16.66
C GLY A 170 9.13 -10.50 16.26
N THR A 171 8.45 -10.20 15.16
CA THR A 171 8.14 -8.80 14.81
C THR A 171 7.03 -8.27 15.71
N ILE A 172 7.34 -7.30 16.55
CA ILE A 172 6.35 -6.56 17.33
C ILE A 172 5.67 -5.57 16.39
N VAL A 173 4.36 -5.71 16.19
CA VAL A 173 3.58 -4.73 15.45
C VAL A 173 3.00 -3.75 16.45
N GLU A 174 3.58 -2.57 16.51
CA GLU A 174 3.11 -1.50 17.39
C GLU A 174 1.80 -0.86 16.92
N ASN A 175 1.50 -0.96 15.63
CA ASN A 175 0.31 -0.39 15.01
C ASN A 175 -0.58 -1.49 14.43
N TRP A 176 -1.88 -1.33 14.61
CA TRP A 176 -2.88 -2.29 14.15
C TRP A 176 -3.26 -2.03 12.71
N ALA A 177 -3.33 -3.09 11.92
CA ALA A 177 -4.00 -3.05 10.63
C ALA A 177 -5.52 -2.90 10.85
N GLU A 178 -6.20 -2.17 9.99
CA GLU A 178 -7.62 -1.86 10.15
C GLU A 178 -8.39 -1.91 8.83
N LEU A 179 -9.49 -2.66 8.82
CA LEU A 179 -10.52 -2.61 7.79
C LEU A 179 -11.76 -1.93 8.39
N ASN A 180 -12.18 -0.83 7.81
CA ASN A 180 -13.24 -0.01 8.38
C ASN A 180 -14.25 0.46 7.34
N GLY A 181 -15.51 0.16 7.53
CA GLY A 181 -16.61 0.66 6.70
C GLY A 181 -16.86 -0.12 5.42
N PHE A 182 -16.75 -1.44 5.47
CA PHE A 182 -17.00 -2.31 4.32
C PHE A 182 -18.19 -3.25 4.52
N HIS A 183 -18.80 -3.61 3.41
CA HIS A 183 -19.66 -4.76 3.29
C HIS A 183 -18.88 -5.89 2.62
N ILE A 184 -18.75 -7.04 3.28
CA ILE A 184 -17.99 -8.18 2.79
C ILE A 184 -18.96 -9.32 2.49
N THR A 185 -18.99 -9.75 1.24
CA THR A 185 -19.92 -10.77 0.76
C THR A 185 -19.30 -11.65 -0.32
N GLY A 186 -19.95 -12.75 -0.64
CA GLY A 186 -19.60 -13.55 -1.81
C GLY A 186 -18.55 -14.64 -1.61
N SER A 187 -18.07 -14.87 -0.37
CA SER A 187 -17.27 -16.06 -0.09
C SER A 187 -18.15 -17.31 -0.11
N LYS A 188 -17.80 -18.29 -0.97
CA LYS A 188 -18.46 -19.58 -1.02
C LYS A 188 -17.55 -20.67 -0.51
N ASN A 189 -18.04 -21.50 0.42
CA ASN A 189 -17.28 -22.61 0.99
C ASN A 189 -15.99 -22.22 1.72
N SER A 190 -15.87 -20.97 2.20
CA SER A 190 -14.76 -20.47 2.98
C SER A 190 -15.25 -19.39 3.96
N PRO A 191 -14.58 -19.15 5.10
CA PRO A 191 -14.83 -17.96 5.89
C PRO A 191 -14.64 -16.70 5.03
N ALA A 192 -15.49 -15.69 5.18
CA ALA A 192 -15.35 -14.44 4.44
C ALA A 192 -14.05 -13.71 4.79
N VAL A 193 -13.63 -13.79 6.06
CA VAL A 193 -12.42 -13.12 6.56
C VAL A 193 -11.61 -14.08 7.41
N ILE A 194 -10.30 -14.12 7.16
CA ILE A 194 -9.31 -14.81 8.00
C ILE A 194 -8.33 -13.76 8.48
N VAL A 195 -8.19 -13.62 9.80
CA VAL A 195 -7.31 -12.61 10.39
C VAL A 195 -6.36 -13.25 11.39
N ALA A 196 -5.14 -12.75 11.41
CA ALA A 196 -4.16 -13.00 12.46
C ALA A 196 -4.24 -11.90 13.54
N ASP A 197 -3.35 -11.98 14.51
CA ASP A 197 -3.23 -10.98 15.57
C ASP A 197 -3.03 -9.55 15.05
N SER A 198 -3.49 -8.57 15.79
CA SER A 198 -3.33 -7.13 15.50
C SER A 198 -4.05 -6.64 14.23
N PHE A 199 -5.22 -7.21 13.94
CA PHE A 199 -6.12 -6.74 12.89
C PHE A 199 -7.48 -6.35 13.48
N ALA A 200 -7.96 -5.18 13.14
CA ALA A 200 -9.27 -4.69 13.55
C ALA A 200 -10.25 -4.64 12.37
N ILE A 201 -11.44 -5.16 12.56
CA ILE A 201 -12.57 -4.95 11.66
C ILE A 201 -13.54 -4.02 12.37
N VAL A 202 -13.77 -2.86 11.81
CA VAL A 202 -14.54 -1.79 12.42
C VAL A 202 -15.64 -1.33 11.47
N ASN A 203 -16.82 -1.05 11.99
CA ASN A 203 -17.92 -0.52 11.19
C ASN A 203 -18.16 -1.28 9.87
N SER A 204 -18.09 -2.59 9.90
CA SER A 204 -18.20 -3.42 8.71
C SER A 204 -19.29 -4.48 8.90
N VAL A 205 -19.87 -4.93 7.79
CA VAL A 205 -20.89 -5.97 7.76
C VAL A 205 -20.34 -7.15 6.96
N ILE A 206 -20.49 -8.37 7.50
CA ILE A 206 -20.03 -9.61 6.88
C ILE A 206 -21.24 -10.52 6.68
N TYR A 207 -21.46 -11.00 5.46
CA TYR A 207 -22.57 -11.87 5.09
C TYR A 207 -22.12 -13.30 4.81
#